data_f3260366102805ae5109ca5f18202647
#
_entry.id   f3260366102805ae5109ca5f18202647
#
_cell.length_a   1.000
_cell.length_b   1.000
_cell.length_c   1.000
_cell.angle_alpha   90.00
_cell.angle_beta   90.00
_cell.angle_gamma   90.00
#
_symmetry.space_group_name_H-M   'P 1'
#
loop_
_entity.id
_entity.type
_entity.pdbx_description
1 polymer ?
#
loop_
_entity_poly.entity_id
_entity_poly.type
_entity_poly.pdbx_seq_one_letter_code
_entity_poly.pdbx_strand_id
1 'polypeptide(L)'
;MKVLISTDIEGVAGVVSQQQTRSGNPEYERARLLMTHEANAAIAGAFEGGATEVLVNDSHGDYRNMPAELLDPRARYVIGKPRYLGMMAGVDDGVDAVCMVGYHSRAQGRGILAHTINSFAFARVSFNGTEMGEAGIYGALAGEHGAAVVMASGDDVFIEEHRSLFPGAVFVQTKRATGQTSGISLSPAESCAAIRAGVAKALAQRADARPLRLELPLEVRIQTQTPALADLFCQWPDLRRLDGDEIAFNAPTVAAAVRMVNCFSAMSALLR
;
A
#
# COMPACT_ATOMS: atom_id res chain seq x y z
N MET A 1 5.86 11.96 -19.02
CA MET A 1 5.95 11.56 -17.60
C MET A 1 5.10 10.33 -17.40
N LYS A 2 5.69 9.27 -16.85
CA LYS A 2 5.02 8.01 -16.53
C LYS A 2 4.68 7.95 -15.04
N VAL A 3 3.43 7.69 -14.71
CA VAL A 3 2.94 7.65 -13.32
C VAL A 3 2.45 6.25 -12.97
N LEU A 4 2.89 5.72 -11.83
CA LEU A 4 2.34 4.51 -11.23
C LEU A 4 1.32 4.91 -10.16
N ILE A 5 0.10 4.41 -10.28
CA ILE A 5 -0.94 4.53 -9.27
C ILE A 5 -1.12 3.15 -8.61
N SER A 6 -0.74 3.02 -7.36
CA SER A 6 -0.99 1.82 -6.57
C SER A 6 -2.26 2.02 -5.75
N THR A 7 -3.22 1.09 -5.89
CA THR A 7 -4.55 1.23 -5.27
C THR A 7 -4.79 0.13 -4.26
N ASP A 8 -5.27 0.52 -3.08
CA ASP A 8 -5.70 -0.37 -2.01
C ASP A 8 -7.17 -0.06 -1.65
N ILE A 9 -7.81 -0.90 -0.83
CA ILE A 9 -9.25 -0.76 -0.56
C ILE A 9 -9.56 -0.20 0.83
N GLU A 10 -8.73 -0.48 1.83
CA GLU A 10 -9.00 -0.13 3.23
C GLU A 10 -9.08 1.37 3.49
N GLY A 11 -8.31 2.17 2.74
CA GLY A 11 -8.30 3.62 2.84
C GLY A 11 -9.38 4.32 2.01
N VAL A 12 -10.12 3.61 1.17
CA VAL A 12 -11.18 4.15 0.30
C VAL A 12 -12.33 4.74 1.12
N ALA A 13 -12.88 5.86 0.67
CA ALA A 13 -14.04 6.49 1.32
C ALA A 13 -15.24 5.54 1.38
N GLY A 14 -15.86 5.43 2.58
CA GLY A 14 -16.99 4.53 2.81
C GLY A 14 -16.61 3.10 3.20
N VAL A 15 -15.32 2.75 3.20
CA VAL A 15 -14.82 1.43 3.62
C VAL A 15 -14.36 1.48 5.08
N VAL A 16 -15.00 0.69 5.97
CA VAL A 16 -14.73 0.68 7.41
C VAL A 16 -14.79 -0.73 8.03
N SER A 17 -15.12 -1.75 7.24
CA SER A 17 -15.41 -3.10 7.72
C SER A 17 -14.61 -4.14 6.94
N GLN A 18 -14.18 -5.21 7.62
CA GLN A 18 -13.49 -6.34 6.97
C GLN A 18 -14.37 -7.08 5.94
N GLN A 19 -15.71 -7.01 6.07
CA GLN A 19 -16.62 -7.56 5.08
C GLN A 19 -16.48 -6.85 3.73
N GLN A 20 -16.17 -5.55 3.77
CA GLN A 20 -15.96 -4.73 2.58
C GLN A 20 -14.62 -4.99 1.88
N THR A 21 -13.67 -5.69 2.52
CA THR A 21 -12.34 -5.96 1.97
C THR A 21 -12.13 -7.43 1.56
N ARG A 22 -13.08 -8.32 1.87
CA ARG A 22 -12.96 -9.76 1.61
C ARG A 22 -13.79 -10.20 0.42
N SER A 23 -13.11 -10.72 -0.62
CA SER A 23 -13.76 -11.32 -1.79
C SER A 23 -14.78 -12.39 -1.40
N GLY A 24 -15.88 -12.45 -2.14
CA GLY A 24 -17.01 -13.33 -1.86
C GLY A 24 -18.07 -12.75 -0.92
N ASN A 25 -17.87 -11.54 -0.39
CA ASN A 25 -18.85 -10.85 0.44
C ASN A 25 -19.65 -9.83 -0.41
N PRO A 26 -20.99 -9.72 -0.26
CA PRO A 26 -21.79 -8.73 -1.00
C PRO A 26 -21.36 -7.27 -0.74
N GLU A 27 -20.85 -6.95 0.45
CA GLU A 27 -20.33 -5.61 0.75
C GLU A 27 -19.01 -5.33 0.00
N TYR A 28 -18.18 -6.35 -0.21
CA TYR A 28 -16.97 -6.24 -1.01
C TYR A 28 -17.28 -5.89 -2.47
N GLU A 29 -18.33 -6.47 -3.05
CA GLU A 29 -18.70 -6.15 -4.44
C GLU A 29 -19.06 -4.66 -4.64
N ARG A 30 -19.54 -4.01 -3.60
CA ARG A 30 -19.77 -2.55 -3.59
C ARG A 30 -18.49 -1.77 -3.33
N ALA A 31 -17.66 -2.20 -2.38
CA ALA A 31 -16.42 -1.52 -2.01
C ALA A 31 -15.38 -1.52 -3.14
N ARG A 32 -15.26 -2.63 -3.90
CA ARG A 32 -14.38 -2.71 -5.07
C ARG A 32 -14.75 -1.71 -6.17
N LEU A 33 -16.04 -1.35 -6.30
CA LEU A 33 -16.47 -0.29 -7.20
C LEU A 33 -16.06 1.09 -6.71
N LEU A 34 -16.13 1.35 -5.40
CA LEU A 34 -15.64 2.58 -4.80
C LEU A 34 -14.12 2.72 -5.02
N MET A 35 -13.35 1.65 -4.80
CA MET A 35 -11.92 1.58 -5.10
C MET A 35 -11.64 1.92 -6.57
N THR A 36 -12.42 1.35 -7.49
CA THR A 36 -12.27 1.60 -8.93
C THR A 36 -12.56 3.06 -9.29
N HIS A 37 -13.57 3.67 -8.66
CA HIS A 37 -13.89 5.09 -8.86
C HIS A 37 -12.77 6.01 -8.37
N GLU A 38 -12.17 5.73 -7.21
CA GLU A 38 -11.02 6.49 -6.71
C GLU A 38 -9.78 6.29 -7.60
N ALA A 39 -9.55 5.07 -8.10
CA ALA A 39 -8.51 4.81 -9.10
C ALA A 39 -8.72 5.64 -10.38
N ASN A 40 -9.93 5.67 -10.92
CA ASN A 40 -10.27 6.46 -12.11
C ASN A 40 -10.11 7.97 -11.86
N ALA A 41 -10.46 8.45 -10.67
CA ALA A 41 -10.23 9.83 -10.27
C ALA A 41 -8.73 10.17 -10.26
N ALA A 42 -7.90 9.26 -9.73
CA ALA A 42 -6.44 9.41 -9.74
C ALA A 42 -5.87 9.39 -11.17
N ILE A 43 -6.36 8.50 -12.05
CA ILE A 43 -5.97 8.46 -13.47
C ILE A 43 -6.29 9.79 -14.15
N ALA A 44 -7.51 10.31 -13.96
CA ALA A 44 -7.92 11.59 -14.53
C ALA A 44 -7.01 12.72 -14.03
N GLY A 45 -6.75 12.79 -12.71
CA GLY A 45 -5.83 13.77 -12.13
C GLY A 45 -4.40 13.63 -12.64
N ALA A 46 -3.93 12.40 -12.92
CA ALA A 46 -2.61 12.18 -13.48
C ALA A 46 -2.47 12.76 -14.89
N PHE A 47 -3.43 12.54 -15.78
CA PHE A 47 -3.41 13.15 -17.11
C PHE A 47 -3.56 14.67 -17.06
N GLU A 48 -4.37 15.21 -16.17
CA GLU A 48 -4.47 16.67 -15.92
C GLU A 48 -3.17 17.27 -15.40
N GLY A 49 -2.44 16.52 -14.57
CA GLY A 49 -1.12 16.90 -14.06
C GLY A 49 0.02 16.71 -15.06
N GLY A 50 -0.28 16.32 -16.32
CA GLY A 50 0.69 16.21 -17.41
C GLY A 50 1.33 14.82 -17.54
N ALA A 51 0.74 13.74 -16.98
CA ALA A 51 1.15 12.39 -17.28
C ALA A 51 0.89 12.07 -18.76
N THR A 52 1.84 11.37 -19.39
CA THR A 52 1.71 10.86 -20.77
C THR A 52 1.43 9.37 -20.79
N GLU A 53 1.75 8.68 -19.69
CA GLU A 53 1.49 7.26 -19.47
C GLU A 53 1.10 7.05 -18.01
N VAL A 54 0.04 6.27 -17.78
CA VAL A 54 -0.43 5.90 -16.45
C VAL A 54 -0.51 4.39 -16.35
N LEU A 55 0.15 3.84 -15.32
CA LEU A 55 0.08 2.44 -14.96
C LEU A 55 -0.68 2.34 -13.63
N VAL A 56 -1.75 1.54 -13.59
CA VAL A 56 -2.54 1.32 -12.37
C VAL A 56 -2.27 -0.08 -11.85
N ASN A 57 -1.87 -0.17 -10.59
CA ASN A 57 -1.60 -1.42 -9.91
C ASN A 57 -2.73 -1.71 -8.92
N ASP A 58 -3.46 -2.77 -9.15
CA ASP A 58 -4.42 -3.33 -8.19
C ASP A 58 -3.63 -3.99 -7.05
N SER A 59 -3.70 -3.43 -5.86
CA SER A 59 -2.77 -3.77 -4.77
C SER A 59 -3.42 -4.40 -3.55
N HIS A 60 -4.74 -4.62 -3.56
CA HIS A 60 -5.43 -5.26 -2.44
C HIS A 60 -5.54 -6.77 -2.61
N GLY A 61 -5.29 -7.50 -1.53
CA GLY A 61 -5.58 -8.95 -1.41
C GLY A 61 -5.01 -9.79 -2.56
N ASP A 62 -5.89 -10.29 -3.43
CA ASP A 62 -5.51 -11.11 -4.59
C ASP A 62 -5.12 -10.33 -5.83
N TYR A 63 -5.08 -8.99 -5.74
CA TYR A 63 -4.72 -8.11 -6.85
C TYR A 63 -5.65 -8.26 -8.08
N ARG A 64 -6.94 -8.46 -7.84
CA ARG A 64 -8.00 -8.66 -8.86
C ARG A 64 -9.31 -8.01 -8.43
N ASN A 65 -9.21 -6.84 -7.80
CA ASN A 65 -10.35 -6.19 -7.19
C ASN A 65 -11.12 -5.31 -8.19
N MET A 66 -10.39 -4.50 -8.96
CA MET A 66 -11.00 -3.54 -9.87
C MET A 66 -11.52 -4.23 -11.14
N PRO A 67 -12.82 -4.09 -11.51
CA PRO A 67 -13.34 -4.59 -12.79
C PRO A 67 -12.66 -3.86 -13.95
N ALA A 68 -12.00 -4.62 -14.83
CA ALA A 68 -11.20 -4.06 -15.91
C ALA A 68 -12.04 -3.21 -16.89
N GLU A 69 -13.30 -3.58 -17.10
CA GLU A 69 -14.25 -2.87 -17.96
C GLU A 69 -14.70 -1.51 -17.43
N LEU A 70 -14.45 -1.22 -16.16
CA LEU A 70 -14.79 0.05 -15.52
C LEU A 70 -13.58 0.98 -15.36
N LEU A 71 -12.37 0.52 -15.68
CA LEU A 71 -11.16 1.35 -15.61
C LEU A 71 -11.10 2.31 -16.80
N ASP A 72 -10.51 3.48 -16.52
CA ASP A 72 -10.26 4.50 -17.56
C ASP A 72 -9.38 3.89 -18.68
N PRO A 73 -9.85 3.86 -19.93
CA PRO A 73 -9.18 3.15 -21.03
C PRO A 73 -7.84 3.78 -21.43
N ARG A 74 -7.48 4.95 -20.91
CA ARG A 74 -6.19 5.59 -21.15
C ARG A 74 -5.06 5.00 -20.33
N ALA A 75 -5.36 4.31 -19.21
CA ALA A 75 -4.37 3.69 -18.34
C ALA A 75 -4.09 2.24 -18.73
N ARG A 76 -2.88 1.76 -18.44
CA ARG A 76 -2.56 0.33 -18.41
C ARG A 76 -2.74 -0.22 -17.00
N TYR A 77 -2.90 -1.52 -16.87
CA TYR A 77 -3.41 -2.16 -15.69
C TYR A 77 -2.56 -3.35 -15.26
N VAL A 78 -2.03 -3.32 -14.03
CA VAL A 78 -1.28 -4.43 -13.41
C VAL A 78 -2.19 -5.19 -12.47
N ILE A 79 -2.46 -6.46 -12.78
CA ILE A 79 -3.40 -7.32 -12.06
C ILE A 79 -2.82 -8.69 -11.76
N GLY A 80 -3.35 -9.32 -10.72
CA GLY A 80 -3.05 -10.71 -10.35
C GLY A 80 -1.74 -10.91 -9.61
N LYS A 81 -1.59 -12.08 -9.01
CA LYS A 81 -0.38 -12.54 -8.30
C LYS A 81 -0.05 -13.99 -8.67
N PRO A 82 1.20 -14.47 -8.48
CA PRO A 82 2.29 -13.80 -7.76
C PRO A 82 2.98 -12.70 -8.56
N ARG A 83 3.54 -11.70 -7.85
CA ARG A 83 4.32 -10.58 -8.40
C ARG A 83 5.53 -10.29 -7.52
N TYR A 84 6.71 -10.10 -8.11
CA TYR A 84 7.96 -9.89 -7.35
C TYR A 84 7.97 -8.57 -6.57
N LEU A 85 7.41 -7.51 -7.14
CA LEU A 85 7.39 -6.18 -6.53
C LEU A 85 6.06 -5.87 -5.84
N GLY A 86 5.15 -6.86 -5.68
CA GLY A 86 3.90 -6.74 -4.94
C GLY A 86 3.07 -5.53 -5.33
N MET A 87 2.75 -4.68 -4.36
CA MET A 87 1.95 -3.47 -4.55
C MET A 87 2.65 -2.38 -5.40
N MET A 88 3.95 -2.53 -5.70
CA MET A 88 4.71 -1.63 -6.59
C MET A 88 5.11 -2.30 -7.91
N ALA A 89 4.46 -3.39 -8.30
CA ALA A 89 4.76 -4.00 -9.60
C ALA A 89 4.52 -2.99 -10.73
N GLY A 90 5.51 -2.88 -11.61
CA GLY A 90 5.58 -1.87 -12.67
C GLY A 90 6.43 -0.64 -12.33
N VAL A 91 6.93 -0.50 -11.08
CA VAL A 91 7.81 0.62 -10.72
C VAL A 91 9.19 0.52 -11.42
N ASP A 92 9.59 -0.70 -11.78
CA ASP A 92 10.82 -1.01 -12.51
C ASP A 92 10.76 -0.67 -14.02
N ASP A 93 9.62 -0.20 -14.50
CA ASP A 93 9.40 0.17 -15.91
C ASP A 93 9.56 1.69 -16.15
N GLY A 94 10.52 2.33 -15.50
CA GLY A 94 10.86 3.73 -15.72
C GLY A 94 9.79 4.72 -15.26
N VAL A 95 9.26 4.53 -14.06
CA VAL A 95 8.23 5.38 -13.44
C VAL A 95 8.86 6.67 -12.89
N ASP A 96 8.28 7.82 -13.22
CA ASP A 96 8.72 9.14 -12.76
C ASP A 96 8.12 9.53 -11.39
N ALA A 97 6.92 9.02 -11.06
CA ALA A 97 6.20 9.36 -9.84
C ALA A 97 5.21 8.26 -9.43
N VAL A 98 4.99 8.12 -8.12
CA VAL A 98 4.05 7.15 -7.54
C VAL A 98 2.94 7.88 -6.80
N CYS A 99 1.68 7.45 -7.04
CA CYS A 99 0.52 7.81 -6.24
C CYS A 99 0.00 6.57 -5.50
N MET A 100 -0.24 6.68 -4.21
CA MET A 100 -0.84 5.64 -3.37
C MET A 100 -2.29 6.01 -3.05
N VAL A 101 -3.26 5.24 -3.52
CA VAL A 101 -4.68 5.54 -3.38
C VAL A 101 -5.36 4.50 -2.50
N GLY A 102 -6.12 4.96 -1.49
CA GLY A 102 -6.89 4.08 -0.63
C GLY A 102 -6.05 3.26 0.36
N TYR A 103 -4.89 3.75 0.76
CA TYR A 103 -4.00 3.09 1.72
C TYR A 103 -4.46 3.30 3.17
N HIS A 104 -3.90 2.52 4.08
CA HIS A 104 -4.23 2.49 5.50
C HIS A 104 -2.97 2.54 6.39
N SER A 105 -3.15 2.75 7.70
CA SER A 105 -2.06 2.76 8.68
C SER A 105 -1.51 1.35 8.96
N ARG A 106 -0.30 1.28 9.51
CA ARG A 106 0.39 0.04 9.85
C ARG A 106 -0.37 -0.81 10.87
N ALA A 107 0.01 -2.08 10.97
CA ALA A 107 -0.49 -2.99 12.02
C ALA A 107 -0.29 -2.37 13.41
N GLN A 108 -1.22 -2.63 14.32
CA GLN A 108 -1.31 -2.04 15.66
C GLN A 108 -1.49 -0.51 15.67
N GLY A 109 -1.68 0.13 14.51
CA GLY A 109 -2.09 1.52 14.40
C GLY A 109 -3.55 1.74 14.79
N ARG A 110 -3.93 3.00 15.08
CA ARG A 110 -5.30 3.37 15.47
C ARG A 110 -6.20 3.72 14.28
N GLY A 111 -5.69 3.59 13.06
CA GLY A 111 -6.42 3.85 11.83
C GLY A 111 -7.46 2.78 11.51
N ILE A 112 -8.34 3.11 10.58
CA ILE A 112 -9.39 2.19 10.12
C ILE A 112 -8.75 1.03 9.38
N LEU A 113 -9.10 -0.20 9.78
CA LEU A 113 -8.65 -1.47 9.20
C LEU A 113 -7.11 -1.64 9.19
N ALA A 114 -6.41 -0.96 10.10
CA ALA A 114 -4.96 -0.94 10.24
C ALA A 114 -4.36 -2.35 10.30
N HIS A 115 -3.43 -2.64 9.39
CA HIS A 115 -2.67 -3.89 9.36
C HIS A 115 -1.39 -3.70 8.51
N THR A 116 -0.58 -4.75 8.34
CA THR A 116 0.59 -4.72 7.46
C THR A 116 0.64 -6.02 6.66
N ILE A 117 0.35 -5.96 5.36
CA ILE A 117 0.40 -7.04 4.35
C ILE A 117 -0.52 -8.24 4.67
N ASN A 118 -0.45 -8.77 5.88
CA ASN A 118 -1.23 -9.93 6.27
C ASN A 118 -1.56 -9.86 7.76
N SER A 119 -2.78 -9.44 8.07
CA SER A 119 -3.28 -9.30 9.44
C SER A 119 -3.28 -10.60 10.26
N PHE A 120 -3.33 -11.77 9.60
CA PHE A 120 -3.22 -13.07 10.26
C PHE A 120 -1.77 -13.39 10.64
N ALA A 121 -0.80 -12.93 9.83
CA ALA A 121 0.59 -13.34 9.99
C ALA A 121 1.44 -12.33 10.79
N PHE A 122 1.27 -11.03 10.53
CA PHE A 122 2.19 -10.00 11.01
C PHE A 122 1.53 -9.09 12.03
N ALA A 123 2.07 -9.08 13.26
CA ALA A 123 1.73 -8.11 14.30
C ALA A 123 2.49 -6.79 14.07
N ARG A 124 3.79 -6.87 13.73
CA ARG A 124 4.64 -5.70 13.43
C ARG A 124 5.68 -6.06 12.39
N VAL A 125 6.05 -5.09 11.55
CA VAL A 125 7.16 -5.21 10.60
C VAL A 125 8.03 -3.97 10.73
N SER A 126 9.34 -4.15 10.87
CA SER A 126 10.28 -3.02 10.91
C SER A 126 11.46 -3.24 9.97
N PHE A 127 11.90 -2.14 9.35
CA PHE A 127 13.10 -2.07 8.53
C PHE A 127 14.10 -1.13 9.21
N ASN A 128 15.30 -1.63 9.52
CA ASN A 128 16.35 -0.89 10.25
C ASN A 128 15.81 -0.24 11.54
N GLY A 129 14.99 -0.98 12.30
CA GLY A 129 14.41 -0.51 13.57
C GLY A 129 13.22 0.45 13.44
N THR A 130 12.87 0.89 12.23
CA THR A 130 11.67 1.71 11.98
C THR A 130 10.49 0.82 11.64
N GLU A 131 9.44 0.87 12.46
CA GLU A 131 8.19 0.15 12.21
C GLU A 131 7.45 0.77 11.03
N MET A 132 7.06 -0.06 10.05
CA MET A 132 6.45 0.38 8.80
C MET A 132 5.16 -0.36 8.49
N GLY A 133 4.20 0.37 7.92
CA GLY A 133 3.06 -0.18 7.18
C GLY A 133 3.40 -0.38 5.71
N GLU A 134 2.40 -0.81 4.96
CA GLU A 134 2.54 -1.11 3.53
C GLU A 134 3.02 0.09 2.73
N ALA A 135 2.47 1.29 2.98
CA ALA A 135 2.91 2.49 2.28
C ALA A 135 4.39 2.81 2.54
N GLY A 136 4.89 2.64 3.77
CA GLY A 136 6.31 2.84 4.10
C GLY A 136 7.20 1.81 3.38
N ILE A 137 6.85 0.53 3.46
CA ILE A 137 7.58 -0.58 2.84
C ILE A 137 7.63 -0.41 1.32
N TYR A 138 6.48 -0.20 0.69
CA TYR A 138 6.39 -0.08 -0.77
C TYR A 138 6.82 1.30 -1.29
N GLY A 139 6.74 2.35 -0.45
CA GLY A 139 7.34 3.64 -0.72
C GLY A 139 8.88 3.59 -0.75
N ALA A 140 9.48 2.81 0.15
CA ALA A 140 10.92 2.53 0.12
C ALA A 140 11.32 1.71 -1.12
N LEU A 141 10.48 0.75 -1.54
CA LEU A 141 10.70 0.01 -2.79
C LEU A 141 10.63 0.95 -4.01
N ALA A 142 9.67 1.85 -4.06
CA ALA A 142 9.62 2.87 -5.11
C ALA A 142 10.88 3.76 -5.09
N GLY A 143 11.32 4.15 -3.89
CA GLY A 143 12.55 4.92 -3.70
C GLY A 143 13.80 4.19 -4.17
N GLU A 144 13.90 2.86 -4.00
CA GLU A 144 15.00 2.04 -4.52
C GLU A 144 15.08 2.14 -6.06
N HIS A 145 13.93 2.20 -6.74
CA HIS A 145 13.82 2.42 -8.17
C HIS A 145 13.90 3.91 -8.59
N GLY A 146 14.13 4.82 -7.66
CA GLY A 146 14.29 6.25 -7.94
C GLY A 146 12.98 7.04 -8.01
N ALA A 147 11.83 6.41 -7.85
CA ALA A 147 10.53 7.04 -7.90
C ALA A 147 10.10 7.58 -6.51
N ALA A 148 9.62 8.82 -6.44
CA ALA A 148 9.06 9.38 -5.23
C ALA A 148 7.55 9.11 -5.14
N VAL A 149 7.06 8.87 -3.92
CA VAL A 149 5.62 8.97 -3.64
C VAL A 149 5.26 10.45 -3.60
N VAL A 150 4.47 10.89 -4.57
CA VAL A 150 4.09 12.31 -4.72
C VAL A 150 2.69 12.59 -4.17
N MET A 151 1.84 11.57 -4.10
CA MET A 151 0.50 11.67 -3.51
C MET A 151 0.13 10.40 -2.77
N ALA A 152 -0.57 10.53 -1.63
CA ALA A 152 -1.15 9.39 -0.93
C ALA A 152 -2.52 9.75 -0.34
N SER A 153 -3.47 8.79 -0.35
CA SER A 153 -4.79 8.95 0.25
C SER A 153 -5.11 7.84 1.24
N GLY A 154 -5.80 8.21 2.32
CA GLY A 154 -6.22 7.31 3.39
C GLY A 154 -6.90 8.08 4.52
N ASP A 155 -6.97 7.48 5.71
CA ASP A 155 -7.50 8.17 6.89
C ASP A 155 -6.46 9.13 7.53
N ASP A 156 -6.89 9.88 8.54
CA ASP A 156 -6.04 10.84 9.27
C ASP A 156 -4.84 10.17 9.96
N VAL A 157 -4.99 8.96 10.49
CA VAL A 157 -3.91 8.20 11.15
C VAL A 157 -2.86 7.76 10.12
N PHE A 158 -3.29 7.26 8.97
CA PHE A 158 -2.42 6.95 7.84
C PHE A 158 -1.59 8.17 7.42
N ILE A 159 -2.22 9.33 7.29
CA ILE A 159 -1.55 10.57 6.89
C ILE A 159 -0.50 11.00 7.92
N GLU A 160 -0.84 10.94 9.21
CA GLU A 160 0.08 11.28 10.29
C GLU A 160 1.34 10.38 10.27
N GLU A 161 1.15 9.06 10.10
CA GLU A 161 2.26 8.10 10.03
C GLU A 161 3.22 8.34 8.85
N HIS A 162 2.71 8.77 7.71
CA HIS A 162 3.48 8.79 6.46
C HIS A 162 3.97 10.19 6.04
N ARG A 163 3.52 11.25 6.69
CA ARG A 163 3.89 12.62 6.36
C ARG A 163 5.41 12.85 6.42
N SER A 164 6.09 12.28 7.39
CA SER A 164 7.55 12.39 7.53
C SER A 164 8.31 11.48 6.56
N LEU A 165 7.72 10.36 6.15
CA LEU A 165 8.33 9.41 5.21
C LEU A 165 8.28 9.92 3.76
N PHE A 166 7.27 10.70 3.42
CA PHE A 166 7.05 11.24 2.06
C PHE A 166 7.04 12.78 2.07
N PRO A 167 8.18 13.43 2.36
CA PRO A 167 8.25 14.89 2.36
C PRO A 167 7.97 15.43 0.95
N GLY A 168 7.13 16.46 0.86
CA GLY A 168 6.69 17.05 -0.39
C GLY A 168 5.51 16.34 -1.06
N ALA A 169 5.05 15.19 -0.54
CA ALA A 169 3.85 14.54 -1.07
C ALA A 169 2.57 15.29 -0.68
N VAL A 170 1.57 15.25 -1.57
CA VAL A 170 0.22 15.70 -1.29
C VAL A 170 -0.55 14.58 -0.61
N PHE A 171 -1.13 14.84 0.55
CA PHE A 171 -1.99 13.88 1.23
C PHE A 171 -3.46 14.27 1.08
N VAL A 172 -4.30 13.28 0.75
CA VAL A 172 -5.76 13.42 0.64
C VAL A 172 -6.42 12.56 1.71
N GLN A 173 -7.08 13.23 2.65
CA GLN A 173 -7.81 12.54 3.71
C GLN A 173 -9.19 12.13 3.20
N THR A 174 -9.43 10.81 3.13
CA THR A 174 -10.72 10.23 2.71
C THR A 174 -11.65 9.99 3.89
N LYS A 175 -11.07 9.74 5.08
CA LYS A 175 -11.79 9.42 6.31
C LYS A 175 -11.07 10.00 7.53
N ARG A 176 -11.78 10.12 8.63
CA ARG A 176 -11.24 10.36 9.97
C ARG A 176 -11.58 9.19 10.87
N ALA A 177 -10.57 8.51 11.40
CA ALA A 177 -10.77 7.36 12.27
C ALA A 177 -11.37 7.76 13.62
N THR A 178 -12.36 7.01 14.09
CA THR A 178 -12.90 7.06 15.45
C THR A 178 -12.70 5.73 16.18
N GLY A 179 -12.26 4.71 15.46
CA GLY A 179 -11.90 3.37 15.91
C GLY A 179 -11.46 2.53 14.72
N GLN A 180 -10.99 1.31 14.97
CA GLN A 180 -10.46 0.42 13.92
C GLN A 180 -11.51 0.06 12.84
N THR A 181 -12.79 0.08 13.16
CA THR A 181 -13.89 -0.23 12.24
C THR A 181 -14.97 0.86 12.23
N SER A 182 -14.59 2.09 12.58
CA SER A 182 -15.51 3.22 12.60
C SER A 182 -14.80 4.53 12.28
N GLY A 183 -15.51 5.45 11.62
CA GLY A 183 -14.97 6.74 11.25
C GLY A 183 -15.99 7.68 10.62
N ILE A 184 -15.55 8.89 10.34
CA ILE A 184 -16.29 9.88 9.56
C ILE A 184 -15.65 9.89 8.17
N SER A 185 -16.41 9.53 7.15
CA SER A 185 -15.96 9.44 5.77
C SER A 185 -16.46 10.61 4.92
N LEU A 186 -15.66 11.03 3.95
CA LEU A 186 -16.16 11.80 2.81
C LEU A 186 -17.20 10.97 2.05
N SER A 187 -18.08 11.62 1.32
CA SER A 187 -18.87 10.95 0.30
C SER A 187 -17.96 10.42 -0.82
N PRO A 188 -18.31 9.32 -1.51
CA PRO A 188 -17.50 8.83 -2.62
C PRO A 188 -17.23 9.87 -3.70
N ALA A 189 -18.22 10.73 -4.00
CA ALA A 189 -18.06 11.79 -4.99
C ALA A 189 -17.04 12.86 -4.56
N GLU A 190 -17.09 13.25 -3.29
CA GLU A 190 -16.16 14.23 -2.71
C GLU A 190 -14.74 13.67 -2.63
N SER A 191 -14.60 12.40 -2.22
CA SER A 191 -13.30 11.71 -2.21
C SER A 191 -12.68 11.63 -3.61
N CYS A 192 -13.43 11.22 -4.61
CA CYS A 192 -12.96 11.21 -6.01
C CYS A 192 -12.53 12.59 -6.48
N ALA A 193 -13.29 13.65 -6.18
CA ALA A 193 -12.93 15.01 -6.54
C ALA A 193 -11.63 15.46 -5.86
N ALA A 194 -11.48 15.17 -4.57
CA ALA A 194 -10.28 15.48 -3.80
C ALA A 194 -9.04 14.71 -4.29
N ILE A 195 -9.17 13.42 -4.60
CA ILE A 195 -8.09 12.60 -5.14
C ILE A 195 -7.65 13.11 -6.51
N ARG A 196 -8.59 13.39 -7.43
CA ARG A 196 -8.28 13.95 -8.76
C ARG A 196 -7.49 15.26 -8.65
N ALA A 197 -7.98 16.20 -7.85
CA ALA A 197 -7.30 17.47 -7.62
C ALA A 197 -5.94 17.28 -6.92
N GLY A 198 -5.87 16.36 -5.94
CA GLY A 198 -4.65 16.03 -5.21
C GLY A 198 -3.55 15.47 -6.10
N VAL A 199 -3.88 14.54 -7.01
CA VAL A 199 -2.93 13.98 -7.97
C VAL A 199 -2.44 15.04 -8.95
N ALA A 200 -3.34 15.83 -9.54
CA ALA A 200 -2.96 16.91 -10.47
C ALA A 200 -2.00 17.92 -9.80
N LYS A 201 -2.32 18.33 -8.56
CA LYS A 201 -1.46 19.21 -7.76
C LYS A 201 -0.09 18.56 -7.47
N ALA A 202 -0.09 17.30 -7.04
CA ALA A 202 1.14 16.57 -6.70
C ALA A 202 2.10 16.48 -7.89
N LEU A 203 1.59 16.20 -9.08
CA LEU A 203 2.40 16.11 -10.28
C LEU A 203 2.94 17.48 -10.72
N ALA A 204 2.16 18.55 -10.56
CA ALA A 204 2.63 19.92 -10.84
C ALA A 204 3.79 20.34 -9.91
N GLN A 205 3.80 19.86 -8.67
CA GLN A 205 4.84 20.17 -7.67
C GLN A 205 5.76 18.97 -7.34
N ARG A 206 5.85 17.95 -8.22
CA ARG A 206 6.59 16.71 -7.95
C ARG A 206 8.08 16.90 -7.64
N ALA A 207 8.67 18.02 -8.04
CA ALA A 207 10.06 18.35 -7.73
C ALA A 207 10.32 18.53 -6.23
N ASP A 208 9.29 18.76 -5.42
CA ASP A 208 9.39 18.90 -3.98
C ASP A 208 9.44 17.54 -3.26
N ALA A 209 8.91 16.50 -3.90
CA ALA A 209 8.92 15.14 -3.35
C ALA A 209 10.30 14.49 -3.51
N ARG A 210 10.67 13.67 -2.52
CA ARG A 210 11.92 12.92 -2.52
C ARG A 210 11.65 11.42 -2.40
N PRO A 211 12.38 10.57 -3.16
CA PRO A 211 12.31 9.13 -2.98
C PRO A 211 12.71 8.74 -1.55
N LEU A 212 11.92 7.89 -0.90
CA LEU A 212 12.26 7.31 0.39
C LEU A 212 13.40 6.30 0.20
N ARG A 213 14.56 6.58 0.76
CA ARG A 213 15.74 5.70 0.69
C ARG A 213 16.09 5.18 2.07
N LEU A 214 16.32 3.90 2.16
CA LEU A 214 16.78 3.23 3.38
C LEU A 214 18.24 2.85 3.23
N GLU A 215 18.96 2.82 4.36
CA GLU A 215 20.33 2.30 4.40
C GLU A 215 20.33 0.79 4.12
N LEU A 216 21.28 0.34 3.29
CA LEU A 216 21.47 -1.05 2.93
C LEU A 216 22.78 -1.61 3.51
N PRO A 217 22.83 -2.91 3.87
CA PRO A 217 21.74 -3.88 3.84
C PRO A 217 20.67 -3.60 4.92
N LEU A 218 19.45 -4.03 4.68
CA LEU A 218 18.35 -3.89 5.65
C LEU A 218 18.43 -4.99 6.71
N GLU A 219 18.21 -4.62 7.98
CA GLU A 219 17.71 -5.55 8.99
C GLU A 219 16.19 -5.48 9.00
N VAL A 220 15.54 -6.58 8.68
CA VAL A 220 14.08 -6.72 8.73
C VAL A 220 13.73 -7.52 9.98
N ARG A 221 12.84 -6.96 10.82
CA ARG A 221 12.27 -7.67 11.97
C ARG A 221 10.77 -7.78 11.79
N ILE A 222 10.24 -8.94 12.11
CA ILE A 222 8.81 -9.26 12.04
C ILE A 222 8.40 -9.83 13.39
N GLN A 223 7.45 -9.17 14.05
CA GLN A 223 6.68 -9.78 15.11
C GLN A 223 5.49 -10.49 14.46
N THR A 224 5.39 -11.78 14.66
CA THR A 224 4.28 -12.60 14.15
C THR A 224 3.09 -12.56 15.12
N GLN A 225 1.89 -12.89 14.64
CA GLN A 225 0.70 -12.94 15.49
C GLN A 225 0.73 -14.10 16.52
N THR A 226 1.50 -15.16 16.23
CA THR A 226 1.64 -16.31 17.11
C THR A 226 3.03 -16.95 16.99
N PRO A 227 3.53 -17.63 18.05
CA PRO A 227 4.79 -18.39 17.96
C PRO A 227 4.80 -19.43 16.84
N ALA A 228 3.66 -20.07 16.54
CA ALA A 228 3.57 -21.07 15.47
C ALA A 228 3.90 -20.50 14.09
N LEU A 229 3.54 -19.23 13.82
CA LEU A 229 3.93 -18.56 12.59
C LEU A 229 5.44 -18.31 12.53
N ALA A 230 6.04 -17.93 13.65
CA ALA A 230 7.49 -17.76 13.71
C ALA A 230 8.22 -19.11 13.55
N ASP A 231 7.69 -20.22 14.12
CA ASP A 231 8.22 -21.58 13.90
C ASP A 231 8.15 -21.95 12.41
N LEU A 232 7.02 -21.65 11.75
CA LEU A 232 6.84 -21.90 10.32
C LEU A 232 7.85 -21.10 9.49
N PHE A 233 8.01 -19.80 9.74
CA PHE A 233 8.90 -18.95 8.95
C PHE A 233 10.37 -19.31 9.17
N CYS A 234 10.76 -19.70 10.38
CA CYS A 234 12.12 -20.16 10.70
C CYS A 234 12.49 -21.51 10.07
N GLN A 235 11.60 -22.16 9.33
CA GLN A 235 12.00 -23.24 8.40
C GLN A 235 12.88 -22.68 7.25
N TRP A 236 12.82 -21.37 7.00
CA TRP A 236 13.73 -20.72 6.06
C TRP A 236 15.09 -20.49 6.71
N PRO A 237 16.20 -21.04 6.15
CA PRO A 237 17.49 -21.15 6.86
C PRO A 237 18.16 -19.81 7.21
N ASP A 238 17.83 -18.73 6.49
CA ASP A 238 18.44 -17.41 6.69
C ASP A 238 17.74 -16.57 7.76
N LEU A 239 16.69 -17.12 8.41
CA LEU A 239 15.98 -16.42 9.48
C LEU A 239 16.58 -16.71 10.85
N ARG A 240 16.65 -15.67 11.66
CA ARG A 240 17.01 -15.74 13.07
C ARG A 240 15.75 -15.61 13.93
N ARG A 241 15.55 -16.55 14.83
CA ARG A 241 14.53 -16.42 15.88
C ARG A 241 15.09 -15.50 16.96
N LEU A 242 14.39 -14.41 17.27
CA LEU A 242 14.78 -13.47 18.32
C LEU A 242 14.04 -13.71 19.63
N ASP A 243 12.73 -14.04 19.56
CA ASP A 243 11.89 -14.34 20.72
C ASP A 243 10.76 -15.30 20.31
N GLY A 244 9.83 -15.57 21.22
CA GLY A 244 8.69 -16.48 21.01
C GLY A 244 7.88 -16.20 19.74
N ASP A 245 7.76 -14.95 19.36
CA ASP A 245 7.00 -14.50 18.19
C ASP A 245 7.77 -13.51 17.30
N GLU A 246 9.06 -13.27 17.57
CA GLU A 246 9.87 -12.33 16.81
C GLU A 246 10.96 -13.03 16.00
N ILE A 247 11.06 -12.66 14.72
CA ILE A 247 12.06 -13.16 13.78
C ILE A 247 12.78 -11.99 13.10
N ALA A 248 14.01 -12.25 12.63
CA ALA A 248 14.77 -11.27 11.85
C ALA A 248 15.55 -11.91 10.71
N PHE A 249 15.79 -11.12 9.68
CA PHE A 249 16.70 -11.46 8.57
C PHE A 249 17.34 -10.21 8.00
N ASN A 250 18.44 -10.39 7.27
CA ASN A 250 19.06 -9.31 6.52
C ASN A 250 18.69 -9.42 5.04
N ALA A 251 18.40 -8.28 4.43
CA ALA A 251 18.10 -8.21 3.00
C ALA A 251 19.06 -7.23 2.31
N PRO A 252 19.68 -7.62 1.17
CA PRO A 252 20.62 -6.75 0.47
C PRO A 252 19.94 -5.54 -0.19
N THR A 253 18.64 -5.62 -0.47
CA THR A 253 17.83 -4.60 -1.13
C THR A 253 16.42 -4.55 -0.55
N VAL A 254 15.69 -3.46 -0.78
CA VAL A 254 14.28 -3.37 -0.40
C VAL A 254 13.44 -4.39 -1.17
N ALA A 255 13.73 -4.57 -2.46
CA ALA A 255 13.06 -5.59 -3.28
C ALA A 255 13.24 -7.01 -2.71
N ALA A 256 14.43 -7.36 -2.22
CA ALA A 256 14.67 -8.65 -1.57
C ALA A 256 13.84 -8.79 -0.28
N ALA A 257 13.80 -7.75 0.56
CA ALA A 257 12.98 -7.74 1.78
C ALA A 257 11.49 -7.93 1.46
N VAL A 258 10.95 -7.18 0.51
CA VAL A 258 9.54 -7.28 0.09
C VAL A 258 9.20 -8.68 -0.41
N ARG A 259 10.08 -9.29 -1.21
CA ARG A 259 9.88 -10.66 -1.72
C ARG A 259 9.81 -11.67 -0.57
N MET A 260 10.71 -11.57 0.41
CA MET A 260 10.72 -12.44 1.59
C MET A 260 9.43 -12.29 2.41
N VAL A 261 9.01 -11.05 2.72
CA VAL A 261 7.79 -10.79 3.47
C VAL A 261 6.55 -11.34 2.73
N ASN A 262 6.48 -11.17 1.41
CA ASN A 262 5.40 -11.73 0.60
C ASN A 262 5.41 -13.28 0.60
N CYS A 263 6.59 -13.91 0.61
CA CYS A 263 6.70 -15.38 0.76
C CYS A 263 6.17 -15.84 2.12
N PHE A 264 6.53 -15.17 3.22
CA PHE A 264 6.02 -15.51 4.55
C PHE A 264 4.50 -15.31 4.65
N SER A 265 3.98 -14.23 4.05
CA SER A 265 2.54 -14.04 3.94
C SER A 265 1.85 -15.23 3.24
N ALA A 266 2.44 -15.73 2.14
CA ALA A 266 1.91 -16.90 1.43
C ALA A 266 2.06 -18.19 2.26
N MET A 267 3.20 -18.42 2.91
CA MET A 267 3.44 -19.59 3.77
C MET A 267 2.45 -19.66 4.93
N SER A 268 2.04 -18.51 5.47
CA SER A 268 1.11 -18.46 6.61
C SER A 268 -0.23 -19.17 6.34
N ALA A 269 -0.60 -19.35 5.08
CA ALA A 269 -1.81 -20.08 4.68
C ALA A 269 -1.83 -21.54 5.18
N LEU A 270 -0.66 -22.13 5.47
CA LEU A 270 -0.57 -23.49 6.04
C LEU A 270 -1.14 -23.60 7.46
N LEU A 271 -1.29 -22.47 8.18
CA LEU A 271 -1.77 -22.42 9.56
C LEU A 271 -3.16 -21.76 9.70
N ARG A 272 -3.85 -21.51 8.57
CA ARG A 272 -5.23 -20.97 8.54
C ARG A 272 -6.29 -22.04 8.64
#